data_ddf885cf8083ebec3729a5edb77e77cf
#
_entry.id   ddf885cf8083ebec3729a5edb77e77cf
#
_cell.length_a   1.000
_cell.length_b   1.000
_cell.length_c   1.000
_cell.angle_alpha   90.00
_cell.angle_beta   90.00
_cell.angle_gamma   90.00
#
_symmetry.space_group_name_H-M   'P 1'
#
loop_
_entity.id
_entity.type
_entity.pdbx_description
1 polymer ?
#
loop_
_entity_poly.entity_id
_entity_poly.type
_entity_poly.pdbx_seq_one_letter_code
_entity_poly.pdbx_strand_id
1 'polypeptide(L)'
;MPMNKVVHAAQRAAFSAAIDSAIKAVRGKGPENMAEQAVKLVNLAQPLLAHRYPDADWDKVRAFVSDPGSKWMEYAYKAINEIDPHILKMNPRNLVYEGMFAGYNYVMELRRKYDCNMPWILLVDPTSACTLH
;
A
#
# COMPACT_ATOMS: atom_id res chain seq x y z
N MET A 1 1.22 -2.77 -23.70
CA MET A 1 1.60 -1.41 -24.17
C MET A 1 2.47 -0.79 -23.07
N PRO A 2 3.71 -0.37 -23.32
CA PRO A 2 4.52 0.22 -22.27
C PRO A 2 3.82 1.47 -21.72
N MET A 3 3.69 1.51 -20.41
CA MET A 3 3.03 2.63 -19.72
C MET A 3 3.76 3.93 -20.08
N ASN A 4 3.02 4.94 -20.49
CA ASN A 4 3.60 6.24 -20.82
C ASN A 4 4.33 6.80 -19.59
N LYS A 5 5.64 7.02 -19.69
CA LYS A 5 6.49 7.46 -18.58
C LYS A 5 5.98 8.74 -17.90
N VAL A 6 5.38 9.65 -18.65
CA VAL A 6 4.83 10.89 -18.13
C VAL A 6 3.58 10.62 -17.27
N VAL A 7 2.69 9.76 -17.75
CA VAL A 7 1.47 9.37 -17.01
C VAL A 7 1.85 8.63 -15.72
N HIS A 8 2.81 7.71 -15.80
CA HIS A 8 3.31 6.99 -14.63
C HIS A 8 3.92 7.95 -13.59
N ALA A 9 4.75 8.90 -14.02
CA ALA A 9 5.36 9.88 -13.12
C ALA A 9 4.29 10.76 -12.45
N ALA A 10 3.28 11.21 -13.18
CA ALA A 10 2.18 12.01 -12.64
C ALA A 10 1.33 11.21 -11.63
N GLN A 11 0.98 9.97 -11.95
CA GLN A 11 0.22 9.09 -11.05
C GLN A 11 1.02 8.77 -9.78
N ARG A 12 2.32 8.50 -9.92
CA ARG A 12 3.22 8.26 -8.79
C ARG A 12 3.33 9.49 -7.87
N ALA A 13 3.41 10.68 -8.43
CA ALA A 13 3.44 11.93 -7.68
C ALA A 13 2.12 12.16 -6.95
N ALA A 14 0.98 11.96 -7.61
CA ALA A 14 -0.35 12.08 -7.01
C ALA A 14 -0.55 11.07 -5.86
N PHE A 15 -0.14 9.82 -6.03
CA PHE A 15 -0.19 8.80 -4.99
C PHE A 15 0.70 9.19 -3.79
N SER A 16 1.91 9.68 -4.04
CA SER A 16 2.81 10.15 -2.98
C SER A 16 2.21 11.34 -2.20
N ALA A 17 1.59 12.28 -2.88
CA ALA A 17 0.92 13.42 -2.26
C ALA A 17 -0.29 12.99 -1.41
N ALA A 18 -1.05 11.99 -1.87
CA ALA A 18 -2.15 11.41 -1.09
C ALA A 18 -1.65 10.76 0.21
N ILE A 19 -0.54 10.01 0.15
CA ILE A 19 0.09 9.44 1.36
C ILE A 19 0.56 10.54 2.31
N ASP A 20 1.24 11.58 1.81
CA ASP A 20 1.68 12.72 2.64
C ASP A 20 0.50 13.39 3.35
N SER A 21 -0.62 13.57 2.64
CA SER A 21 -1.83 14.14 3.20
C SER A 21 -2.45 13.23 4.27
N ALA A 22 -2.48 11.91 4.03
CA ALA A 22 -3.00 10.93 4.99
C ALA A 22 -2.14 10.89 6.27
N ILE A 23 -0.80 10.87 6.14
CA ILE A 23 0.12 10.92 7.29
C ILE A 23 -0.11 12.20 8.09
N LYS A 24 -0.18 13.38 7.44
CA LYS A 24 -0.42 14.66 8.11
C LYS A 24 -1.79 14.73 8.80
N ALA A 25 -2.80 14.08 8.24
CA ALA A 25 -4.15 14.05 8.81
C ALA A 25 -4.24 13.26 10.12
N VAL A 26 -3.31 12.31 10.35
CA VAL A 26 -3.33 11.37 11.48
C VAL A 26 -2.24 11.67 12.50
N ARG A 27 -1.03 12.01 12.04
CA ARG A 27 0.15 12.16 12.90
C ARG A 27 -0.04 13.24 13.97
N GLY A 28 0.27 12.90 15.23
CA GLY A 28 0.11 13.79 16.37
C GLY A 28 -1.32 13.95 16.88
N LYS A 29 -2.27 13.17 16.31
CA LYS A 29 -3.67 13.16 16.76
C LYS A 29 -3.99 11.84 17.46
N GLY A 30 -5.15 11.76 18.14
CA GLY A 30 -5.56 10.57 18.87
C GLY A 30 -5.91 9.37 17.98
N PRO A 31 -5.97 8.15 18.58
CA PRO A 31 -6.28 6.92 17.84
C PRO A 31 -7.69 6.93 17.23
N GLU A 32 -8.67 7.60 17.85
CA GLU A 32 -10.02 7.77 17.29
C GLU A 32 -9.98 8.55 15.97
N ASN A 33 -9.18 9.61 15.90
CA ASN A 33 -8.98 10.36 14.66
C ASN A 33 -8.38 9.48 13.56
N MET A 34 -7.42 8.63 13.92
CA MET A 34 -6.83 7.70 12.96
C MET A 34 -7.87 6.72 12.42
N ALA A 35 -8.73 6.15 13.29
CA ALA A 35 -9.78 5.24 12.86
C ALA A 35 -10.78 5.94 11.93
N GLU A 36 -11.18 7.16 12.24
CA GLU A 36 -12.06 7.96 11.37
C GLU A 36 -11.44 8.22 9.99
N GLN A 37 -10.16 8.60 9.94
CA GLN A 37 -9.46 8.83 8.67
C GLN A 37 -9.27 7.52 7.89
N ALA A 38 -9.01 6.40 8.57
CA ALA A 38 -8.91 5.08 7.94
C ALA A 38 -10.23 4.67 7.28
N VAL A 39 -11.37 4.87 7.94
CA VAL A 39 -12.70 4.63 7.35
C VAL A 39 -12.92 5.52 6.12
N LYS A 40 -12.55 6.81 6.17
CA LYS A 40 -12.64 7.71 5.00
C LYS A 40 -11.79 7.21 3.83
N LEU A 41 -10.58 6.71 4.10
CA LEU A 41 -9.71 6.14 3.07
C LEU A 41 -10.30 4.87 2.46
N VAL A 42 -10.90 3.98 3.27
CA VAL A 42 -11.60 2.78 2.76
C VAL A 42 -12.76 3.18 1.84
N ASN A 43 -13.58 4.14 2.25
CA ASN A 43 -14.70 4.63 1.45
C ASN A 43 -14.26 5.27 0.12
N LEU A 44 -13.10 5.96 0.11
CA LEU A 44 -12.51 6.52 -1.11
C LEU A 44 -11.91 5.44 -2.00
N ALA A 45 -11.30 4.41 -1.42
CA ALA A 45 -10.64 3.34 -2.14
C ALA A 45 -11.64 2.33 -2.73
N GLN A 46 -12.76 2.09 -2.06
CA GLN A 46 -13.76 1.11 -2.49
C GLN A 46 -14.19 1.26 -3.95
N PRO A 47 -14.65 2.43 -4.45
CA PRO A 47 -15.08 2.56 -5.84
C PRO A 47 -13.96 2.32 -6.85
N LEU A 48 -12.69 2.56 -6.44
CA LEU A 48 -11.53 2.34 -7.30
C LEU A 48 -11.09 0.87 -7.34
N LEU A 49 -11.29 0.14 -6.24
CA LEU A 49 -10.80 -1.21 -6.03
C LEU A 49 -11.89 -2.28 -6.19
N ALA A 50 -13.17 -1.95 -6.04
CA ALA A 50 -14.28 -2.91 -6.11
C ALA A 50 -14.31 -3.68 -7.44
N HIS A 51 -13.97 -3.03 -8.54
CA HIS A 51 -13.86 -3.69 -9.85
C HIS A 51 -12.75 -4.79 -9.87
N ARG A 52 -11.67 -4.57 -9.13
CA ARG A 52 -10.53 -5.49 -9.10
C ARG A 52 -10.69 -6.58 -8.05
N TYR A 53 -11.45 -6.30 -6.99
CA TYR A 53 -11.70 -7.18 -5.85
C TYR A 53 -13.22 -7.27 -5.61
N PRO A 54 -13.98 -7.92 -6.52
CA PRO A 54 -15.44 -7.99 -6.43
C PRO A 54 -15.92 -8.75 -5.20
N ASP A 55 -15.13 -9.73 -4.72
CA ASP A 55 -15.46 -10.56 -3.58
C ASP A 55 -15.00 -9.97 -2.23
N ALA A 56 -14.43 -8.76 -2.24
CA ALA A 56 -13.95 -8.12 -1.02
C ALA A 56 -15.15 -7.66 -0.15
N ASP A 57 -15.12 -8.08 1.11
CA ASP A 57 -16.10 -7.64 2.12
C ASP A 57 -15.69 -6.28 2.70
N TRP A 58 -16.13 -5.22 2.05
CA TRP A 58 -15.79 -3.86 2.44
C TRP A 58 -16.37 -3.46 3.80
N ASP A 59 -17.45 -4.11 4.25
CA ASP A 59 -18.04 -3.86 5.58
C ASP A 59 -17.13 -4.41 6.68
N LYS A 60 -16.55 -5.60 6.46
CA LYS A 60 -15.51 -6.14 7.36
C LYS A 60 -14.26 -5.27 7.38
N VAL A 61 -13.83 -4.76 6.24
CA VAL A 61 -12.68 -3.84 6.18
C VAL A 61 -12.97 -2.58 6.97
N ARG A 62 -14.15 -1.97 6.80
CA ARG A 62 -14.57 -0.80 7.59
C ARG A 62 -14.63 -1.09 9.08
N ALA A 63 -15.27 -2.19 9.47
CA ALA A 63 -15.36 -2.60 10.87
C ALA A 63 -13.96 -2.79 11.48
N PHE A 64 -13.04 -3.42 10.75
CA PHE A 64 -11.66 -3.64 11.19
C PHE A 64 -10.91 -2.33 11.45
N VAL A 65 -11.00 -1.35 10.54
CA VAL A 65 -10.26 -0.08 10.68
C VAL A 65 -10.97 0.94 11.60
N SER A 66 -12.24 0.73 11.93
CA SER A 66 -13.01 1.61 12.82
C SER A 66 -12.77 1.35 14.30
N ASP A 67 -12.16 0.22 14.67
CA ASP A 67 -11.84 -0.11 16.04
C ASP A 67 -10.45 0.41 16.45
N PRO A 68 -10.37 1.56 17.15
CA PRO A 68 -9.08 2.13 17.58
C PRO A 68 -8.40 1.28 18.65
N GLY A 69 -9.12 0.39 19.35
CA GLY A 69 -8.62 -0.51 20.38
C GLY A 69 -8.04 -1.81 19.83
N SER A 70 -8.14 -2.07 18.51
CA SER A 70 -7.55 -3.27 17.94
C SER A 70 -6.01 -3.18 17.95
N LYS A 71 -5.34 -4.29 18.22
CA LYS A 71 -3.85 -4.36 18.24
C LYS A 71 -3.21 -3.87 16.92
N TRP A 72 -3.87 -4.11 15.80
CA TRP A 72 -3.39 -3.67 14.50
C TRP A 72 -3.50 -2.16 14.32
N MET A 73 -4.59 -1.55 14.80
CA MET A 73 -4.76 -0.09 14.76
C MET A 73 -3.81 0.59 15.75
N GLU A 74 -3.60 0.02 16.92
CA GLU A 74 -2.57 0.48 17.88
C GLU A 74 -1.16 0.44 17.27
N TYR A 75 -0.81 -0.68 16.62
CA TYR A 75 0.46 -0.82 15.92
C TYR A 75 0.62 0.20 14.79
N ALA A 76 -0.41 0.36 13.94
CA ALA A 76 -0.40 1.33 12.87
C ALA A 76 -0.28 2.77 13.39
N TYR A 77 -0.95 3.08 14.49
CA TYR A 77 -0.86 4.39 15.16
C TYR A 77 0.56 4.68 15.67
N LYS A 78 1.19 3.72 16.34
CA LYS A 78 2.58 3.84 16.77
C LYS A 78 3.50 4.02 15.57
N ALA A 79 3.37 3.20 14.54
CA ALA A 79 4.19 3.31 13.33
C ALA A 79 4.08 4.69 12.68
N ILE A 80 2.88 5.24 12.55
CA ILE A 80 2.67 6.57 11.94
C ILE A 80 3.31 7.68 12.79
N ASN A 81 3.31 7.56 14.11
CA ASN A 81 3.84 8.60 14.99
C ASN A 81 5.36 8.48 15.23
N GLU A 82 5.92 7.28 15.26
CA GLU A 82 7.31 7.01 15.63
C GLU A 82 8.24 6.92 14.41
N ILE A 83 7.76 6.39 13.28
CA ILE A 83 8.59 6.21 12.09
C ILE A 83 8.71 7.53 11.31
N ASP A 84 9.89 7.75 10.74
CA ASP A 84 10.13 8.90 9.87
C ASP A 84 9.12 8.95 8.70
N PRO A 85 8.48 10.11 8.41
CA PRO A 85 7.49 10.24 7.35
C PRO A 85 7.98 9.85 5.96
N HIS A 86 9.28 10.02 5.69
CA HIS A 86 9.87 9.62 4.42
C HIS A 86 9.86 8.10 4.26
N ILE A 87 10.21 7.35 5.32
CA ILE A 87 10.18 5.89 5.34
C ILE A 87 8.74 5.39 5.22
N LEU A 88 7.81 5.98 5.99
CA LEU A 88 6.38 5.66 5.91
C LEU A 88 5.82 5.83 4.51
N LYS A 89 6.26 6.85 3.77
CA LYS A 89 5.84 7.08 2.39
C LYS A 89 6.48 6.11 1.40
N MET A 90 7.73 5.74 1.62
CA MET A 90 8.45 4.83 0.72
C MET A 90 7.79 3.47 0.59
N ASN A 91 7.37 2.87 1.69
CA ASN A 91 6.80 1.52 1.70
C ASN A 91 5.50 1.41 0.88
N PRO A 92 4.44 2.18 1.13
CA PRO A 92 3.23 2.10 0.31
C PRO A 92 3.48 2.55 -1.14
N ARG A 93 4.36 3.51 -1.38
CA ARG A 93 4.70 3.90 -2.75
C ARG A 93 5.35 2.76 -3.52
N ASN A 94 6.33 2.08 -2.93
CA ASN A 94 7.08 1.04 -3.62
C ASN A 94 6.28 -0.28 -3.67
N LEU A 95 5.65 -0.69 -2.56
CA LEU A 95 4.93 -1.95 -2.49
C LEU A 95 3.55 -1.85 -3.16
N VAL A 96 2.76 -0.84 -2.80
CA VAL A 96 1.39 -0.73 -3.29
C VAL A 96 1.37 -0.12 -4.70
N TYR A 97 1.93 1.08 -4.88
CA TYR A 97 1.86 1.74 -6.18
C TYR A 97 2.72 1.02 -7.23
N GLU A 98 4.02 0.87 -7.01
CA GLU A 98 4.93 0.27 -8.00
C GLU A 98 4.70 -1.23 -8.14
N GLY A 99 4.54 -1.97 -7.05
CA GLY A 99 4.37 -3.44 -7.07
C GLY A 99 2.98 -3.88 -7.51
N MET A 100 1.93 -3.34 -6.86
CA MET A 100 0.56 -3.86 -7.05
C MET A 100 -0.23 -3.14 -8.15
N PHE A 101 -0.02 -1.82 -8.36
CA PHE A 101 -0.75 -1.08 -9.39
C PHE A 101 0.03 -0.97 -10.70
N ALA A 102 1.17 -0.28 -10.70
CA ALA A 102 1.93 -0.03 -11.91
C ALA A 102 2.59 -1.30 -12.46
N GLY A 103 3.22 -2.09 -11.58
CA GLY A 103 3.93 -3.31 -11.94
C GLY A 103 3.01 -4.46 -12.36
N TYR A 104 1.79 -4.53 -11.84
CA TYR A 104 0.88 -5.65 -12.11
C TYR A 104 0.63 -5.86 -13.60
N ASN A 105 0.26 -4.82 -14.33
CA ASN A 105 -0.02 -4.91 -15.76
C ASN A 105 1.22 -5.34 -16.56
N TYR A 106 2.39 -4.82 -16.17
CA TYR A 106 3.65 -5.19 -16.77
C TYR A 106 4.01 -6.66 -16.51
N VAL A 107 3.85 -7.13 -15.27
CA VAL A 107 4.05 -8.55 -14.93
C VAL A 107 3.10 -9.46 -15.72
N MET A 108 1.82 -9.07 -15.86
CA MET A 108 0.84 -9.85 -16.64
C MET A 108 1.19 -9.87 -18.14
N GLU A 109 1.73 -8.79 -18.69
CA GLU A 109 2.21 -8.76 -20.08
C GLU A 109 3.42 -9.70 -20.26
N LEU A 110 4.39 -9.67 -19.33
CA LEU A 110 5.53 -10.58 -19.35
C LEU A 110 5.12 -12.06 -19.22
N ARG A 111 4.18 -12.36 -18.33
CA ARG A 111 3.65 -13.74 -18.19
C ARG A 111 3.06 -14.26 -19.48
N ARG A 112 2.28 -13.43 -20.19
CA ARG A 112 1.72 -13.81 -21.50
C ARG A 112 2.80 -13.96 -22.57
N LYS A 113 3.80 -13.08 -22.56
CA LYS A 113 4.87 -13.06 -23.56
C LYS A 113 5.79 -14.26 -23.45
N TYR A 114 6.13 -14.65 -22.23
CA TYR A 114 7.12 -15.72 -21.97
C TYR A 114 6.50 -17.05 -21.53
N ASP A 115 5.17 -17.10 -21.44
CA ASP A 115 4.39 -18.27 -20.99
C ASP A 115 4.94 -18.86 -19.68
N CYS A 116 5.31 -18.01 -18.74
CA CYS A 116 5.89 -18.42 -17.47
C CYS A 116 5.33 -17.59 -16.30
N ASN A 117 5.43 -18.15 -15.10
CA ASN A 117 5.01 -17.46 -13.89
C ASN A 117 6.12 -16.49 -13.45
N MET A 118 5.86 -15.19 -13.58
CA MET A 118 6.80 -14.14 -13.16
C MET A 118 6.63 -13.84 -11.68
N PRO A 119 7.70 -13.90 -10.86
CA PRO A 119 7.63 -13.50 -9.46
C PRO A 119 7.36 -11.99 -9.36
N TRP A 120 6.46 -11.60 -8.47
CA TRP A 120 6.14 -10.20 -8.17
C TRP A 120 6.90 -9.66 -6.96
N ILE A 121 7.46 -10.55 -6.13
CA ILE A 121 8.37 -10.26 -5.04
C ILE A 121 9.58 -11.18 -5.15
N LEU A 122 10.76 -10.61 -4.98
CA LEU A 122 12.01 -11.32 -4.82
C LEU A 122 12.59 -10.97 -3.45
N LEU A 123 12.76 -11.97 -2.59
CA LEU A 123 13.48 -11.82 -1.34
C LEU A 123 14.95 -12.16 -1.57
N VAL A 124 15.81 -11.19 -1.33
CA VAL A 124 17.26 -11.39 -1.39
C VAL A 124 17.81 -11.23 0.02
N ASP A 125 18.41 -12.28 0.56
CA ASP A 125 19.16 -12.19 1.80
C ASP A 125 20.60 -11.77 1.48
N PRO A 126 21.03 -10.56 1.85
CA PRO A 126 22.35 -10.06 1.56
C PRO A 126 23.42 -10.57 2.54
N THR A 127 23.06 -11.42 3.50
CA THR A 127 24.03 -11.89 4.49
C THR A 127 24.95 -12.97 3.90
N SER A 128 26.24 -12.77 4.03
CA SER A 128 27.28 -13.77 3.67
C SER A 128 27.42 -14.86 4.74
N ALA A 129 26.75 -14.72 5.88
CA ALA A 129 26.75 -15.69 6.98
C ALA A 129 25.68 -16.76 6.72
N CYS A 130 25.96 -17.69 5.83
CA CYS A 130 25.16 -18.91 5.70
C CYS A 130 25.48 -19.82 6.87
N THR A 131 24.53 -20.05 7.77
CA THR A 131 24.65 -20.99 8.91
C THR A 131 24.31 -22.43 8.54
N LEU A 132 24.06 -22.71 7.26
CA LEU A 132 23.89 -24.06 6.71
C LEU A 132 25.28 -24.68 6.46
N HIS A 133 25.83 -25.31 7.47
CA HIS A 133 26.94 -26.26 7.38
C HIS A 133 26.43 -27.67 7.52
#